data_e0d5e16efef3f0012d3a5682b25258de
#
_entry.id   e0d5e16efef3f0012d3a5682b25258de
#
_cell.length_a   1.000
_cell.length_b   1.000
_cell.length_c   1.000
_cell.angle_alpha   90.00
_cell.angle_beta   90.00
_cell.angle_gamma   90.00
#
_symmetry.space_group_name_H-M   'P 1'
#
loop_
_entity.id
_entity.type
_entity.pdbx_description
1 polymer ?
#
loop_
_entity_poly.entity_id
_entity_poly.type
_entity_poly.pdbx_seq_one_letter_code
_entity_poly.pdbx_strand_id
1 'polypeptide(L)'
;MPAKNIEELIALCKRRGFIFQSNEIYGGTQGLYDYGPLGVELKNNLKNAWWKSIVYERDDVEGLDAAILTKNTVLKHSGHEDTFSDPMVDCKSCGERFRADQVPDYCKKEDLTEPRQFNLMFKTNIGPVDDGKSFAYLRPETAQ
;
A
#
# COMPACT_ATOMS: atom_id res chain seq x y z
N MET A 1 21.07 -6.08 -21.79
CA MET A 1 20.75 -4.64 -21.93
C MET A 1 19.79 -4.27 -20.82
N PRO A 2 19.86 -3.06 -20.24
CA PRO A 2 18.86 -2.61 -19.26
C PRO A 2 17.47 -2.49 -19.92
N ALA A 3 16.40 -2.63 -19.13
CA ALA A 3 15.04 -2.40 -19.59
C ALA A 3 14.89 -0.93 -20.07
N LYS A 4 14.22 -0.71 -21.17
CA LYS A 4 14.07 0.63 -21.78
C LYS A 4 12.92 1.43 -21.18
N ASN A 5 11.93 0.73 -20.63
CA ASN A 5 10.74 1.31 -20.02
C ASN A 5 10.23 0.41 -18.89
N ILE A 6 9.20 0.88 -18.17
CA ILE A 6 8.64 0.17 -17.01
C ILE A 6 7.95 -1.14 -17.44
N GLU A 7 7.34 -1.20 -18.60
CA GLU A 7 6.64 -2.37 -19.11
C GLU A 7 7.62 -3.52 -19.39
N GLU A 8 8.78 -3.23 -19.99
CA GLU A 8 9.84 -4.21 -20.17
C GLU A 8 10.39 -4.72 -18.83
N LEU A 9 10.53 -3.84 -17.85
CA LEU A 9 10.96 -4.19 -16.50
C LEU A 9 9.95 -5.11 -15.81
N ILE A 10 8.67 -4.78 -15.84
CA ILE A 10 7.58 -5.61 -15.28
C ILE A 10 7.58 -6.98 -15.94
N ALA A 11 7.65 -7.04 -17.28
CA ALA A 11 7.70 -8.30 -18.02
C ALA A 11 8.93 -9.14 -17.65
N LEU A 12 10.09 -8.52 -17.46
CA LEU A 12 11.29 -9.19 -16.97
C LEU A 12 11.10 -9.75 -15.55
N CYS A 13 10.57 -8.94 -14.64
CA CYS A 13 10.33 -9.34 -13.26
C CYS A 13 9.38 -10.53 -13.15
N LYS A 14 8.30 -10.54 -13.92
CA LYS A 14 7.36 -11.68 -14.01
C LYS A 14 8.05 -12.94 -14.54
N ARG A 15 8.72 -12.85 -15.69
CA ARG A 15 9.40 -14.02 -16.31
C ARG A 15 10.51 -14.61 -15.44
N ARG A 16 11.18 -13.81 -14.64
CA ARG A 16 12.30 -14.23 -13.79
C ARG A 16 11.86 -14.59 -12.37
N GLY A 17 10.58 -14.47 -12.03
CA GLY A 17 10.08 -14.77 -10.69
C GLY A 17 10.57 -13.78 -9.63
N PHE A 18 10.63 -12.49 -9.96
CA PHE A 18 10.88 -11.44 -8.98
C PHE A 18 9.60 -11.01 -8.28
N ILE A 19 8.58 -10.66 -9.07
CA ILE A 19 7.31 -10.15 -8.56
C ILE A 19 6.19 -10.48 -9.55
N PHE A 20 5.01 -10.79 -9.04
CA PHE A 20 3.79 -11.02 -9.81
C PHE A 20 2.57 -10.63 -8.97
N GLN A 21 1.44 -10.44 -9.63
CA GLN A 21 0.21 -10.06 -8.95
C GLN A 21 -0.27 -11.20 -8.05
N SER A 22 -0.61 -10.89 -6.80
CA SER A 22 -1.16 -11.88 -5.88
C SER A 22 -2.48 -12.44 -6.39
N ASN A 23 -2.67 -13.75 -6.28
CA ASN A 23 -3.85 -14.47 -6.75
C ASN A 23 -4.10 -14.34 -8.27
N GLU A 24 -3.07 -14.19 -9.10
CA GLU A 24 -3.18 -13.93 -10.54
C GLU A 24 -4.02 -15.00 -11.26
N ILE A 25 -3.93 -16.27 -10.87
CA ILE A 25 -4.73 -17.37 -11.44
C ILE A 25 -6.23 -17.24 -11.20
N TYR A 26 -6.65 -16.42 -10.25
CA TYR A 26 -8.05 -16.14 -9.92
C TYR A 26 -8.48 -14.72 -10.35
N GLY A 27 -7.73 -14.10 -11.25
CA GLY A 27 -7.98 -12.74 -11.75
C GLY A 27 -7.16 -11.66 -11.05
N GLY A 28 -6.42 -12.01 -10.02
CA GLY A 28 -5.57 -11.09 -9.27
C GLY A 28 -6.33 -10.08 -8.40
N THR A 29 -5.60 -9.42 -7.52
CA THR A 29 -6.13 -8.29 -6.75
C THR A 29 -5.27 -7.06 -7.05
N GLN A 30 -5.88 -6.00 -7.52
CA GLN A 30 -5.17 -4.77 -7.88
C GLN A 30 -4.41 -4.20 -6.65
N GLY A 31 -3.14 -3.87 -6.85
CA GLY A 31 -2.30 -3.31 -5.80
C GLY A 31 -1.67 -4.34 -4.86
N LEU A 32 -2.00 -5.63 -4.97
CA LEU A 32 -1.38 -6.69 -4.17
C LEU A 32 -0.43 -7.53 -5.02
N TYR A 33 0.79 -7.75 -4.51
CA TYR A 33 1.86 -8.45 -5.21
C TYR A 33 2.55 -9.45 -4.30
N ASP A 34 2.94 -10.58 -4.89
CA ASP A 34 3.76 -11.59 -4.24
C ASP A 34 5.19 -11.53 -4.77
N TYR A 35 6.15 -11.78 -3.89
CA TYR A 35 7.55 -11.92 -4.28
C TYR A 35 7.82 -13.37 -4.67
N GLY A 36 8.31 -13.58 -5.88
CA GLY A 36 8.83 -14.87 -6.31
C GLY A 36 10.21 -15.18 -5.72
N PRO A 37 10.81 -16.35 -6.05
CA PRO A 37 12.08 -16.79 -5.43
C PRO A 37 13.21 -15.77 -5.54
N LEU A 38 13.41 -15.15 -6.70
CA LEU A 38 14.44 -14.12 -6.87
C LEU A 38 14.06 -12.79 -6.21
N GLY A 39 12.77 -12.48 -6.16
CA GLY A 39 12.27 -11.26 -5.53
C GLY A 39 12.42 -11.27 -4.02
N VAL A 40 12.13 -12.40 -3.37
CA VAL A 40 12.30 -12.52 -1.90
C VAL A 40 13.75 -12.43 -1.49
N GLU A 41 14.69 -13.00 -2.26
CA GLU A 41 16.12 -12.87 -2.00
C GLU A 41 16.60 -11.44 -2.16
N LEU A 42 16.19 -10.76 -3.25
CA LEU A 42 16.52 -9.34 -3.44
C LEU A 42 15.98 -8.46 -2.30
N LYS A 43 14.72 -8.67 -1.92
CA LYS A 43 14.08 -7.97 -0.80
C LYS A 43 14.84 -8.18 0.51
N ASN A 44 15.18 -9.44 0.84
CA ASN A 44 15.90 -9.76 2.08
C ASN A 44 17.30 -9.17 2.08
N ASN A 45 18.01 -9.22 0.96
CA ASN A 45 19.34 -8.60 0.84
C ASN A 45 19.28 -7.09 1.04
N LEU A 46 18.28 -6.41 0.46
CA LEU A 46 18.06 -4.97 0.67
C LEU A 46 17.75 -4.64 2.13
N LYS A 47 16.83 -5.39 2.75
CA LYS A 47 16.47 -5.21 4.17
C LYS A 47 17.69 -5.42 5.09
N ASN A 48 18.46 -6.46 4.85
CA ASN A 48 19.65 -6.76 5.65
C ASN A 48 20.73 -5.69 5.49
N ALA A 49 20.96 -5.21 4.27
CA ALA A 49 21.91 -4.13 4.01
C ALA A 49 21.47 -2.83 4.71
N TRP A 50 20.19 -2.48 4.61
CA TRP A 50 19.62 -1.32 5.29
C TRP A 50 19.72 -1.44 6.81
N TRP A 51 19.32 -2.59 7.38
CA TRP A 51 19.39 -2.82 8.83
C TRP A 51 20.82 -2.73 9.35
N LYS A 52 21.76 -3.35 8.64
CA LYS A 52 23.17 -3.27 8.99
C LYS A 52 23.67 -1.83 9.01
N SER A 53 23.41 -1.08 7.96
CA SER A 53 23.88 0.30 7.82
C SER A 53 23.24 1.29 8.81
N ILE A 54 21.96 1.09 9.15
CA ILE A 54 21.23 2.04 9.99
C ILE A 54 21.27 1.65 11.47
N VAL A 55 21.14 0.34 11.78
CA VAL A 55 21.02 -0.10 13.18
C VAL A 55 22.37 -0.55 13.74
N TYR A 56 23.15 -1.35 12.97
CA TYR A 56 24.39 -1.93 13.53
C TYR A 56 25.64 -1.04 13.38
N GLU A 57 25.66 -0.16 12.39
CA GLU A 57 26.79 0.74 12.14
C GLU A 57 26.61 2.12 12.77
N ARG A 58 25.54 2.34 13.54
CA ARG A 58 25.24 3.60 14.23
C ARG A 58 25.01 3.35 15.72
N ASP A 59 25.54 4.25 16.56
CA ASP A 59 25.39 4.19 18.01
C ASP A 59 24.15 4.95 18.53
N ASP A 60 23.50 5.71 17.66
CA ASP A 60 22.36 6.58 18.00
C ASP A 60 21.01 6.02 17.54
N VAL A 61 20.96 4.77 17.06
CA VAL A 61 19.76 4.10 16.54
C VAL A 61 19.56 2.73 17.16
N GLU A 62 18.37 2.47 17.68
CA GLU A 62 17.94 1.16 18.15
C GLU A 62 16.91 0.55 17.20
N GLY A 63 16.98 -0.77 17.03
CA GLY A 63 16.06 -1.51 16.16
C GLY A 63 14.79 -1.93 16.89
N LEU A 64 13.62 -1.68 16.29
CA LEU A 64 12.33 -2.13 16.78
C LEU A 64 11.53 -2.77 15.65
N ASP A 65 10.98 -3.94 15.89
CA ASP A 65 10.01 -4.60 14.99
C ASP A 65 8.62 -4.55 15.63
N ALA A 66 7.83 -3.59 15.25
CA ALA A 66 6.52 -3.35 15.81
C ALA A 66 5.40 -4.13 15.10
N ALA A 67 4.31 -4.43 15.82
CA ALA A 67 3.15 -5.11 15.25
C ALA A 67 2.52 -4.32 14.10
N ILE A 68 2.07 -5.03 13.06
CA ILE A 68 1.38 -4.43 11.90
C ILE A 68 0.02 -3.87 12.29
N LEU A 69 -0.68 -4.54 13.22
CA LEU A 69 -1.96 -4.08 13.73
C LEU A 69 -1.79 -3.04 14.82
N THR A 70 -2.53 -1.95 14.71
CA THR A 70 -2.51 -0.84 15.67
C THR A 70 -3.92 -0.55 16.17
N LYS A 71 -4.04 -0.33 17.48
CA LYS A 71 -5.31 0.02 18.09
C LYS A 71 -5.78 1.39 17.59
N ASN A 72 -7.09 1.54 17.35
CA ASN A 72 -7.69 2.78 16.85
C ASN A 72 -7.39 4.00 17.73
N THR A 73 -7.31 3.84 19.07
CA THR A 73 -6.98 4.93 19.98
C THR A 73 -5.62 5.59 19.69
N VAL A 74 -4.62 4.82 19.23
CA VAL A 74 -3.32 5.36 18.83
C VAL A 74 -3.48 6.26 17.61
N LEU A 75 -4.20 5.78 16.59
CA LEU A 75 -4.42 6.53 15.34
C LEU A 75 -5.31 7.75 15.53
N LYS A 76 -6.22 7.70 16.49
CA LYS A 76 -7.02 8.86 16.89
C LYS A 76 -6.14 9.94 17.53
N HIS A 77 -5.29 9.57 18.48
CA HIS A 77 -4.40 10.54 19.15
C HIS A 77 -3.32 11.11 18.23
N SER A 78 -2.88 10.35 17.23
CA SER A 78 -1.94 10.83 16.19
C SER A 78 -2.61 11.64 15.08
N GLY A 79 -3.96 11.74 15.07
CA GLY A 79 -4.71 12.47 14.04
C GLY A 79 -4.95 11.71 12.74
N HIS A 80 -4.41 10.50 12.57
CA HIS A 80 -4.59 9.72 11.34
C HIS A 80 -6.08 9.36 11.09
N GLU A 81 -6.85 9.10 12.14
CA GLU A 81 -8.27 8.75 11.98
C GLU A 81 -9.08 9.87 11.31
N ASP A 82 -8.71 11.13 11.56
CA ASP A 82 -9.42 12.30 11.06
C ASP A 82 -8.89 12.81 9.71
N THR A 83 -7.60 12.61 9.43
CA THR A 83 -6.91 13.27 8.30
C THR A 83 -6.44 12.30 7.21
N PHE A 84 -6.36 11.00 7.49
CA PHE A 84 -5.83 10.02 6.54
C PHE A 84 -6.91 9.56 5.55
N SER A 85 -7.39 10.52 4.76
CA SER A 85 -8.40 10.29 3.73
C SER A 85 -8.09 11.08 2.47
N ASP A 86 -8.42 10.49 1.32
CA ASP A 86 -8.32 11.14 0.02
C ASP A 86 -9.71 11.52 -0.52
N PRO A 87 -9.87 12.71 -1.10
CA PRO A 87 -11.07 13.05 -1.84
C PRO A 87 -11.09 12.28 -3.17
N MET A 88 -12.02 11.33 -3.31
CA MET A 88 -12.18 10.51 -4.51
C MET A 88 -13.38 10.95 -5.33
N VAL A 89 -13.21 10.95 -6.67
CA VAL A 89 -14.25 11.21 -7.66
C VAL A 89 -14.38 10.02 -8.61
N ASP A 90 -15.60 9.72 -9.04
CA ASP A 90 -15.85 8.72 -10.09
C ASP A 90 -16.12 9.45 -11.41
N CYS A 91 -15.53 8.99 -12.50
CA CYS A 91 -15.81 9.51 -13.84
C CYS A 91 -16.95 8.69 -14.48
N LYS A 92 -18.06 9.35 -14.83
CA LYS A 92 -19.24 8.70 -15.43
C LYS A 92 -19.00 8.25 -16.86
N SER A 93 -18.04 8.85 -17.56
CA SER A 93 -17.75 8.53 -18.97
C SER A 93 -16.84 7.31 -19.12
N CYS A 94 -15.79 7.17 -18.30
CA CYS A 94 -14.88 6.02 -18.36
C CYS A 94 -15.14 4.96 -17.27
N GLY A 95 -15.94 5.28 -16.24
CA GLY A 95 -16.23 4.37 -15.13
C GLY A 95 -15.11 4.20 -14.11
N GLU A 96 -14.02 4.93 -14.26
CA GLU A 96 -12.85 4.85 -13.37
C GLU A 96 -12.94 5.83 -12.21
N ARG A 97 -12.21 5.52 -11.14
CA ARG A 97 -12.11 6.33 -9.93
C ARG A 97 -10.74 6.97 -9.82
N PHE A 98 -10.71 8.26 -9.47
CA PHE A 98 -9.50 9.05 -9.33
C PHE A 98 -9.50 9.83 -8.02
N ARG A 99 -8.31 10.22 -7.56
CA ARG A 99 -8.22 11.31 -6.58
C ARG A 99 -8.64 12.61 -7.25
N ALA A 100 -9.34 13.46 -6.54
CA ALA A 100 -9.87 14.71 -7.09
C ALA A 100 -8.78 15.67 -7.60
N ASP A 101 -7.56 15.55 -7.07
CA ASP A 101 -6.37 16.33 -7.47
C ASP A 101 -5.54 15.67 -8.59
N GLN A 102 -5.89 14.44 -9.02
CA GLN A 102 -5.14 13.65 -10.01
C GLN A 102 -6.04 13.10 -11.13
N VAL A 103 -7.06 13.85 -11.49
CA VAL A 103 -7.95 13.47 -12.59
C VAL A 103 -7.23 13.67 -13.93
N PRO A 104 -7.18 12.64 -14.80
CA PRO A 104 -6.56 12.76 -16.12
C PRO A 104 -7.30 13.78 -17.01
N ASP A 105 -6.57 14.43 -17.91
CA ASP A 105 -7.10 15.47 -18.81
C ASP A 105 -8.21 14.97 -19.76
N TYR A 106 -8.27 13.67 -20.03
CA TYR A 106 -9.33 13.07 -20.87
C TYR A 106 -10.66 12.94 -20.15
N CYS A 107 -10.70 13.07 -18.82
CA CYS A 107 -11.94 13.10 -18.04
C CYS A 107 -12.41 14.53 -17.85
N LYS A 108 -13.58 14.86 -18.43
CA LYS A 108 -14.16 16.21 -18.30
C LYS A 108 -14.75 16.43 -16.92
N LYS A 109 -14.64 17.66 -16.40
CA LYS A 109 -15.16 18.02 -15.07
C LYS A 109 -16.67 17.73 -14.91
N GLU A 110 -17.46 17.91 -15.96
CA GLU A 110 -18.90 17.67 -16.03
C GLU A 110 -19.28 16.19 -15.84
N ASP A 111 -18.35 15.29 -16.16
CA ASP A 111 -18.52 13.83 -16.00
C ASP A 111 -18.10 13.32 -14.62
N LEU A 112 -17.53 14.16 -13.77
CA LEU A 112 -17.08 13.76 -12.43
C LEU A 112 -18.22 13.85 -11.42
N THR A 113 -18.21 12.93 -10.46
CA THR A 113 -19.06 13.02 -9.27
C THR A 113 -18.52 14.06 -8.29
N GLU A 114 -19.35 14.49 -7.32
CA GLU A 114 -18.86 15.22 -6.16
C GLU A 114 -17.80 14.40 -5.41
N PRO A 115 -16.74 15.05 -4.91
CA PRO A 115 -15.70 14.38 -4.14
C PRO A 115 -16.25 13.73 -2.87
N ARG A 116 -15.89 12.46 -2.65
CA ARG A 116 -16.19 11.71 -1.43
C ARG A 116 -14.91 11.37 -0.70
N GLN A 117 -14.88 11.63 0.61
CA GLN A 117 -13.72 11.25 1.44
C GLN A 117 -13.63 9.72 1.52
N PHE A 118 -12.49 9.20 1.13
CA PHE A 118 -12.15 7.78 1.22
C PHE A 118 -11.05 7.59 2.27
N ASN A 119 -11.38 6.90 3.36
CA ASN A 119 -10.39 6.58 4.38
C ASN A 119 -9.41 5.54 3.86
N LEU A 120 -8.12 5.86 3.88
CA LEU A 120 -7.04 5.03 3.38
C LEU A 120 -6.60 3.94 4.36
N MET A 121 -7.07 3.98 5.61
CA MET A 121 -6.71 3.00 6.62
C MET A 121 -7.47 1.69 6.41
N PHE A 122 -6.73 0.58 6.44
CA PHE A 122 -7.30 -0.75 6.33
C PHE A 122 -7.79 -1.24 7.71
N LYS A 123 -9.11 -1.26 7.89
CA LYS A 123 -9.76 -1.71 9.12
C LYS A 123 -9.96 -3.21 9.13
N THR A 124 -9.69 -3.87 10.26
CA THR A 124 -9.98 -5.29 10.47
C THR A 124 -10.60 -5.53 11.85
N ASN A 125 -11.46 -6.54 11.96
CA ASN A 125 -12.03 -6.94 13.24
C ASN A 125 -11.03 -7.75 14.06
N ILE A 126 -11.09 -7.61 15.39
CA ILE A 126 -10.31 -8.38 16.34
C ILE A 126 -11.28 -9.26 17.13
N GLY A 127 -11.00 -10.58 17.15
CA GLY A 127 -11.83 -11.55 17.86
C GLY A 127 -12.84 -12.25 16.96
N PRO A 128 -13.57 -13.22 17.52
CA PRO A 128 -14.44 -14.12 16.76
C PRO A 128 -15.79 -13.50 16.36
N VAL A 129 -16.14 -12.36 16.94
CA VAL A 129 -17.44 -11.69 16.71
C VAL A 129 -17.21 -10.27 16.24
N ASP A 130 -17.88 -9.88 15.17
CA ASP A 130 -17.93 -8.49 14.73
C ASP A 130 -19.00 -7.73 15.53
N ASP A 131 -18.56 -7.12 16.61
CA ASP A 131 -19.40 -6.28 17.48
C ASP A 131 -19.32 -4.78 17.10
N GLY A 132 -18.61 -4.46 16.03
CA GLY A 132 -18.36 -3.08 15.57
C GLY A 132 -17.51 -2.24 16.51
N LYS A 133 -17.07 -2.80 17.66
CA LYS A 133 -16.29 -2.10 18.68
C LYS A 133 -14.86 -2.64 18.79
N SER A 134 -14.70 -3.94 18.51
CA SER A 134 -13.41 -4.65 18.63
C SER A 134 -12.70 -4.68 17.28
N PHE A 135 -12.02 -3.58 16.94
CA PHE A 135 -11.31 -3.48 15.68
C PHE A 135 -9.91 -2.86 15.84
N ALA A 136 -9.07 -3.13 14.86
CA ALA A 136 -7.77 -2.50 14.68
C ALA A 136 -7.61 -2.05 13.23
N TYR A 137 -6.57 -1.27 13.01
CA TYR A 137 -6.12 -0.90 11.67
C TYR A 137 -4.77 -1.56 11.36
N LEU A 138 -4.56 -1.92 10.10
CA LEU A 138 -3.20 -2.04 9.59
C LEU A 138 -2.55 -0.67 9.66
N ARG A 139 -1.29 -0.61 10.09
CA ARG A 139 -0.55 0.65 10.15
C ARG A 139 -0.61 1.34 8.79
N PRO A 140 -1.04 2.61 8.72
CA PRO A 140 -1.14 3.33 7.46
C PRO A 140 0.22 3.55 6.80
N GLU A 141 1.26 3.69 7.62
CA GLU A 141 2.64 3.90 7.17
C GLU A 141 3.55 2.84 7.79
N THR A 142 4.07 1.96 6.96
CA THR A 142 5.00 0.91 7.40
C THR A 142 6.46 1.37 7.44
N ALA A 143 6.73 2.59 7.00
CA ALA A 143 8.06 3.21 6.99
C ALA A 143 8.42 3.98 8.27
N GLN A 144 7.50 4.03 9.22
CA GLN A 144 7.71 4.68 10.52
C GLN A 144 8.16 3.69 11.58
#